data_c4e4b15add2e2eb90566b3bbf3d304c8
#
_entry.id   c4e4b15add2e2eb90566b3bbf3d304c8
#
_cell.length_a   1.000
_cell.length_b   1.000
_cell.length_c   1.000
_cell.angle_alpha   90.00
_cell.angle_beta   90.00
_cell.angle_gamma   90.00
#
_symmetry.space_group_name_H-M   'P 1'
#
loop_
_entity.id
_entity.type
_entity.pdbx_description
1 polymer ?
#
loop_
_entity_poly.entity_id
_entity_poly.type
_entity_poly.pdbx_seq_one_letter_code
_entity_poly.pdbx_strand_id
1 'polypeptide(L)'
;MTESERQYLRSYPRETISLGITADGRKKRSVWVPWAMDGNAYNMRTPDIWLSPEELLDDDLWTELARLRVVGCYIFTPLTDYGFLARLTGLQDLHVYKGFFLPDLGFLKNMPDWLQLHIEDAVLDDLAPLVPGPSGRCICLSGCTVRDISALESLRLSELVVLMPQGSRDRDRWRTVPCGRYTYHEYKI
;
A
#
# COMPACT_ATOMS: atom_id res chain seq x y z
N MET A 1 18.80 13.06 6.39
CA MET A 1 17.99 13.43 7.60
C MET A 1 18.76 14.43 8.45
N THR A 2 18.12 15.53 8.89
CA THR A 2 18.73 16.55 9.74
C THR A 2 18.75 16.10 11.21
N GLU A 3 19.61 16.72 12.05
CA GLU A 3 19.64 16.42 13.49
C GLU A 3 18.32 16.75 14.21
N SER A 4 17.61 17.80 13.77
CA SER A 4 16.28 18.14 14.29
C SER A 4 15.25 17.04 14.02
N GLU A 5 15.30 16.44 12.83
CA GLU A 5 14.43 15.31 12.45
C GLU A 5 14.78 14.05 13.25
N ARG A 6 16.06 13.77 13.47
CA ARG A 6 16.51 12.68 14.34
C ARG A 6 16.01 12.85 15.77
N GLN A 7 16.14 14.06 16.31
CA GLN A 7 15.67 14.36 17.66
C GLN A 7 14.15 14.21 17.76
N TYR A 8 13.41 14.64 16.73
CA TYR A 8 11.97 14.44 16.66
C TYR A 8 11.61 12.95 16.68
N LEU A 9 12.26 12.12 15.85
CA LEU A 9 12.03 10.67 15.84
C LEU A 9 12.34 10.02 17.19
N ARG A 10 13.43 10.42 17.86
CA ARG A 10 13.80 9.92 19.19
C ARG A 10 12.79 10.27 20.28
N SER A 11 12.15 11.42 20.15
CA SER A 11 11.15 11.92 21.10
C SER A 11 9.72 11.58 20.72
N TYR A 12 9.50 10.81 19.60
CA TYR A 12 8.18 10.53 19.10
C TYR A 12 7.32 9.81 20.14
N PRO A 13 6.12 10.36 20.47
CA PRO A 13 5.34 9.92 21.64
C PRO A 13 4.58 8.59 21.43
N ARG A 14 4.64 8.01 20.22
CA ARG A 14 3.96 6.77 19.87
C ARG A 14 4.96 5.69 19.51
N GLU A 15 4.62 4.45 19.80
CA GLU A 15 5.41 3.28 19.38
C GLU A 15 5.20 2.94 17.89
N THR A 16 4.09 3.37 17.31
CA THR A 16 3.73 3.08 15.92
C THR A 16 3.61 4.34 15.11
N ILE A 17 4.11 4.30 13.87
CA ILE A 17 4.05 5.41 12.92
C ILE A 17 3.59 4.95 11.55
N SER A 18 3.22 5.91 10.70
CA SER A 18 3.00 5.74 9.26
C SER A 18 3.90 6.65 8.45
N LEU A 19 4.36 6.14 7.31
CA LEU A 19 5.23 6.84 6.37
C LEU A 19 4.44 7.30 5.15
N GLY A 20 4.74 8.52 4.67
CA GLY A 20 4.30 9.02 3.38
C GLY A 20 5.50 9.29 2.48
N ILE A 21 5.50 8.71 1.28
CA ILE A 21 6.58 8.89 0.31
C ILE A 21 6.10 9.82 -0.81
N THR A 22 6.73 10.97 -0.95
CA THR A 22 6.45 11.94 -2.03
C THR A 22 7.74 12.33 -2.74
N ALA A 23 7.63 12.89 -3.93
CA ALA A 23 8.80 13.24 -4.74
C ALA A 23 9.83 14.13 -4.03
N ASP A 24 9.40 14.94 -3.09
CA ASP A 24 10.22 15.95 -2.39
C ASP A 24 10.14 15.86 -0.86
N GLY A 25 9.61 14.78 -0.31
CA GLY A 25 9.44 14.60 1.14
C GLY A 25 8.42 15.54 1.79
N ARG A 26 7.67 16.30 1.01
CA ARG A 26 6.74 17.30 1.55
C ARG A 26 5.35 16.75 1.76
N LYS A 27 4.75 17.13 2.87
CA LYS A 27 3.39 16.78 3.24
C LYS A 27 2.39 17.20 2.15
N LYS A 28 1.66 16.26 1.56
CA LYS A 28 0.50 16.59 0.73
C LYS A 28 -0.64 17.12 1.60
N ARG A 29 -1.14 18.31 1.31
CA ARG A 29 -2.22 18.95 2.07
C ARG A 29 -3.58 18.26 1.93
N SER A 30 -3.79 17.53 0.84
CA SER A 30 -4.98 16.71 0.63
C SER A 30 -4.66 15.57 -0.31
N VAL A 31 -4.91 14.34 0.11
CA VAL A 31 -5.00 13.21 -0.78
C VAL A 31 -6.48 13.00 -1.04
N TRP A 32 -6.93 13.36 -2.24
CA TRP A 32 -8.27 13.04 -2.66
C TRP A 32 -8.33 11.57 -3.05
N VAL A 33 -9.12 10.79 -2.33
CA VAL A 33 -9.32 9.37 -2.59
C VAL A 33 -10.73 9.22 -3.15
N PRO A 34 -10.88 9.00 -4.47
CA PRO A 34 -12.18 9.03 -5.16
C PRO A 34 -13.25 8.10 -4.56
N TRP A 35 -12.86 6.98 -3.96
CA TRP A 35 -13.77 6.00 -3.37
C TRP A 35 -14.15 6.26 -1.90
N ALA A 36 -13.57 7.27 -1.26
CA ALA A 36 -14.01 7.69 0.07
C ALA A 36 -15.43 8.30 0.06
N MET A 37 -16.02 8.49 -1.12
CA MET A 37 -17.35 9.08 -1.27
C MET A 37 -18.50 8.16 -0.83
N ASP A 38 -18.28 6.85 -0.73
CA ASP A 38 -19.35 5.89 -0.43
C ASP A 38 -19.48 5.53 1.06
N GLY A 39 -18.90 6.33 1.96
CA GLY A 39 -18.99 6.12 3.41
C GLY A 39 -18.16 4.95 3.95
N ASN A 40 -17.48 4.22 3.08
CA ASN A 40 -16.48 3.21 3.45
C ASN A 40 -15.10 3.87 3.32
N ALA A 41 -14.83 4.81 4.20
CA ALA A 41 -13.50 5.37 4.33
C ALA A 41 -12.56 4.22 4.73
N TYR A 42 -11.78 3.70 3.78
CA TYR A 42 -10.50 3.12 4.15
C TYR A 42 -9.83 4.18 5.04
N ASN A 43 -9.64 3.86 6.30
CA ASN A 43 -9.06 4.79 7.27
C ASN A 43 -7.60 5.03 6.91
N MET A 44 -7.39 5.79 5.83
CA MET A 44 -6.06 6.25 5.51
C MET A 44 -5.59 7.16 6.64
N ARG A 45 -4.67 6.64 7.43
CA ARG A 45 -4.01 7.44 8.45
C ARG A 45 -3.19 8.50 7.76
N THR A 46 -3.29 9.73 8.21
CA THR A 46 -2.34 10.75 7.75
C THR A 46 -0.94 10.30 8.11
N PRO A 47 -0.01 10.22 7.16
CA PRO A 47 1.38 9.89 7.47
C PRO A 47 1.94 10.80 8.57
N ASP A 48 2.62 10.18 9.53
CA ASP A 48 3.30 10.88 10.61
C ASP A 48 4.60 11.52 10.12
N ILE A 49 5.28 10.81 9.21
CA ILE A 49 6.57 11.21 8.64
C ILE A 49 6.48 11.17 7.13
N TRP A 50 7.03 12.19 6.49
CA TRP A 50 7.06 12.32 5.04
C TRP A 50 8.50 12.28 4.54
N LEU A 51 8.76 11.40 3.58
CA LEU A 51 10.08 11.12 3.04
C LEU A 51 10.11 11.32 1.52
N SER A 52 11.26 11.73 1.02
CA SER A 52 11.60 11.64 -0.40
C SER A 52 12.22 10.26 -0.73
N PRO A 53 12.28 9.87 -2.02
CA PRO A 53 12.97 8.65 -2.41
C PRO A 53 14.45 8.60 -2.00
N GLU A 54 15.13 9.75 -2.00
CA GLU A 54 16.55 9.86 -1.61
C GLU A 54 16.73 9.58 -0.12
N GLU A 55 15.79 10.01 0.73
CA GLU A 55 15.84 9.76 2.17
C GLU A 55 15.66 8.29 2.52
N LEU A 56 14.99 7.50 1.66
CA LEU A 56 14.88 6.05 1.85
C LEU A 56 16.22 5.32 1.76
N LEU A 57 17.24 5.95 1.17
CA LEU A 57 18.60 5.43 1.08
C LEU A 57 19.47 5.77 2.30
N ASP A 58 18.97 6.56 3.25
CA ASP A 58 19.70 6.99 4.44
C ASP A 58 19.61 5.91 5.54
N ASP A 59 20.71 5.21 5.78
CA ASP A 59 20.78 4.16 6.82
C ASP A 59 20.59 4.71 8.25
N ASP A 60 20.92 5.98 8.50
CA ASP A 60 20.65 6.62 9.78
C ASP A 60 19.14 6.75 10.02
N LEU A 61 18.35 7.05 8.96
CA LEU A 61 16.89 7.06 9.05
C LEU A 61 16.38 5.70 9.53
N TRP A 62 16.85 4.62 8.91
CA TRP A 62 16.40 3.26 9.25
C TRP A 62 16.82 2.86 10.68
N THR A 63 17.97 3.33 11.14
CA THR A 63 18.42 3.13 12.54
C THR A 63 17.44 3.78 13.51
N GLU A 64 16.99 5.00 13.24
CA GLU A 64 16.02 5.69 14.10
C GLU A 64 14.61 5.07 13.99
N LEU A 65 14.18 4.67 12.78
CA LEU A 65 12.89 4.01 12.57
C LEU A 65 12.82 2.61 13.18
N ALA A 66 13.95 1.92 13.35
CA ALA A 66 13.99 0.58 13.95
C ALA A 66 13.47 0.54 15.40
N ARG A 67 13.43 1.68 16.10
CA ARG A 67 12.83 1.81 17.43
C ARG A 67 11.30 1.96 17.38
N LEU A 68 10.77 2.27 16.21
CA LEU A 68 9.36 2.52 15.97
C LEU A 68 8.82 1.41 15.06
N ARG A 69 7.59 0.98 15.32
CA ARG A 69 6.90 0.06 14.44
C ARG A 69 6.20 0.86 13.33
N VAL A 70 6.67 0.72 12.10
CA VAL A 70 5.98 1.28 10.95
C VAL A 70 4.78 0.39 10.60
N VAL A 71 3.57 0.92 10.77
CA VAL A 71 2.31 0.19 10.51
C VAL A 71 1.61 0.61 9.23
N GLY A 72 1.93 1.79 8.69
CA GLY A 72 1.37 2.31 7.44
C GLY A 72 2.46 2.84 6.52
N CYS A 73 2.34 2.58 5.21
CA CYS A 73 3.21 3.16 4.19
C CYS A 73 2.37 3.59 2.98
N TYR A 74 2.47 4.86 2.62
CA TYR A 74 1.68 5.52 1.58
C TYR A 74 2.62 6.13 0.55
N ILE A 75 2.70 5.52 -0.65
CA ILE A 75 3.63 5.88 -1.72
C ILE A 75 2.88 6.70 -2.77
N PHE A 76 3.11 8.01 -2.82
CA PHE A 76 2.42 8.96 -3.69
C PHE A 76 3.21 9.34 -4.94
N THR A 77 4.41 8.83 -5.09
CA THR A 77 5.29 9.09 -6.24
C THR A 77 5.77 7.79 -6.85
N PRO A 78 6.00 7.71 -8.16
CA PRO A 78 6.62 6.54 -8.75
C PRO A 78 8.00 6.32 -8.14
N LEU A 79 8.28 5.07 -7.76
CA LEU A 79 9.60 4.65 -7.30
C LEU A 79 10.16 3.66 -8.30
N THR A 80 11.49 3.65 -8.46
CA THR A 80 12.22 2.65 -9.26
C THR A 80 12.72 1.49 -8.40
N ASP A 81 12.77 1.68 -7.08
CA ASP A 81 13.18 0.65 -6.13
C ASP A 81 12.20 0.61 -4.95
N TYR A 82 11.66 -0.57 -4.68
CA TYR A 82 10.76 -0.89 -3.59
C TYR A 82 11.42 -1.77 -2.52
N GLY A 83 12.74 -1.99 -2.59
CA GLY A 83 13.49 -2.86 -1.68
C GLY A 83 13.38 -2.47 -0.21
N PHE A 84 13.18 -1.17 0.08
CA PHE A 84 12.99 -0.69 1.45
C PHE A 84 11.74 -1.30 2.12
N LEU A 85 10.72 -1.71 1.36
CA LEU A 85 9.51 -2.34 1.92
C LEU A 85 9.83 -3.63 2.68
N ALA A 86 10.90 -4.33 2.31
CA ALA A 86 11.33 -5.53 3.04
C ALA A 86 11.80 -5.23 4.48
N ARG A 87 12.13 -3.98 4.79
CA ARG A 87 12.51 -3.52 6.15
C ARG A 87 11.29 -3.26 7.04
N LEU A 88 10.08 -3.16 6.46
CA LEU A 88 8.83 -2.79 7.14
C LEU A 88 8.03 -4.00 7.61
N THR A 89 8.63 -4.86 8.44
CA THR A 89 8.03 -6.14 8.86
C THR A 89 6.75 -6.01 9.70
N GLY A 90 6.49 -4.83 10.27
CA GLY A 90 5.28 -4.53 11.05
C GLY A 90 4.14 -3.90 10.26
N LEU A 91 4.27 -3.81 8.93
CA LEU A 91 3.33 -3.10 8.07
C LEU A 91 1.96 -3.77 8.05
N GLN A 92 0.93 -2.96 8.26
CA GLN A 92 -0.48 -3.36 8.18
C GLN A 92 -1.17 -2.74 6.98
N ASP A 93 -0.84 -1.49 6.66
CA ASP A 93 -1.48 -0.73 5.60
C ASP A 93 -0.43 -0.30 4.57
N LEU A 94 -0.54 -0.80 3.34
CA LEU A 94 0.29 -0.41 2.21
C LEU A 94 -0.55 0.19 1.10
N HIS A 95 -0.24 1.41 0.71
CA HIS A 95 -0.88 2.11 -0.41
C HIS A 95 0.17 2.57 -1.42
N VAL A 96 0.08 2.08 -2.64
CA VAL A 96 0.96 2.44 -3.76
C VAL A 96 0.12 3.14 -4.82
N TYR A 97 0.17 4.46 -4.88
CA TYR A 97 -0.67 5.29 -5.77
C TYR A 97 -0.10 5.47 -7.19
N LYS A 98 1.09 4.99 -7.46
CA LYS A 98 1.72 5.03 -8.80
C LYS A 98 2.67 3.85 -8.93
N GLY A 99 2.09 2.67 -9.07
CA GLY A 99 2.82 1.40 -9.08
C GLY A 99 3.44 1.00 -10.42
N PHE A 100 3.65 1.94 -11.37
CA PHE A 100 4.14 1.63 -12.72
C PHE A 100 5.42 0.79 -12.76
N PHE A 101 6.28 0.91 -11.74
CA PHE A 101 7.55 0.19 -11.64
C PHE A 101 7.56 -0.81 -10.48
N LEU A 102 6.40 -1.13 -9.90
CA LEU A 102 6.31 -2.15 -8.87
C LEU A 102 6.57 -3.52 -9.50
N PRO A 103 7.72 -4.18 -9.21
CA PRO A 103 8.12 -5.36 -9.97
C PRO A 103 7.29 -6.59 -9.58
N ASP A 104 7.04 -6.75 -8.29
CA ASP A 104 6.27 -7.85 -7.72
C ASP A 104 5.83 -7.51 -6.28
N LEU A 105 5.16 -8.44 -5.65
CA LEU A 105 4.71 -8.32 -4.26
C LEU A 105 5.52 -9.20 -3.29
N GLY A 106 6.72 -9.64 -3.68
CA GLY A 106 7.56 -10.58 -2.91
C GLY A 106 7.86 -10.10 -1.49
N PHE A 107 7.94 -8.81 -1.25
CA PHE A 107 8.14 -8.22 0.07
C PHE A 107 6.99 -8.55 1.06
N LEU A 108 5.76 -8.80 0.57
CA LEU A 108 4.62 -9.14 1.41
C LEU A 108 4.75 -10.49 2.12
N LYS A 109 5.63 -11.38 1.66
CA LYS A 109 5.95 -12.63 2.35
C LYS A 109 6.49 -12.39 3.77
N ASN A 110 7.12 -11.23 3.98
CA ASN A 110 7.68 -10.81 5.27
C ASN A 110 6.70 -9.98 6.12
N MET A 111 5.48 -9.79 5.64
CA MET A 111 4.44 -8.96 6.27
C MET A 111 3.18 -9.77 6.55
N PRO A 112 3.22 -10.72 7.51
CA PRO A 112 2.09 -11.62 7.76
C PRO A 112 0.84 -10.90 8.26
N ASP A 113 0.99 -9.72 8.85
CA ASP A 113 -0.07 -8.99 9.54
C ASP A 113 -0.71 -7.87 8.69
N TRP A 114 -0.42 -7.81 7.37
CA TRP A 114 -1.04 -6.79 6.54
C TRP A 114 -2.57 -6.92 6.53
N LEU A 115 -3.26 -5.78 6.59
CA LEU A 115 -4.72 -5.68 6.62
C LEU A 115 -5.27 -4.99 5.37
N GLN A 116 -4.58 -3.96 4.88
CA GLN A 116 -5.01 -3.20 3.73
C GLN A 116 -3.89 -3.13 2.68
N LEU A 117 -4.21 -3.50 1.46
CA LEU A 117 -3.33 -3.38 0.31
C LEU A 117 -4.06 -2.60 -0.78
N HIS A 118 -3.55 -1.43 -1.10
CA HIS A 118 -4.03 -0.60 -2.20
C HIS A 118 -2.92 -0.39 -3.21
N ILE A 119 -3.17 -0.74 -4.47
CA ILE A 119 -2.23 -0.57 -5.56
C ILE A 119 -2.95 0.09 -6.73
N GLU A 120 -2.33 1.13 -7.29
CA GLU A 120 -2.78 1.80 -8.51
C GLU A 120 -1.74 1.68 -9.62
N ASP A 121 -2.23 1.56 -10.86
CA ASP A 121 -1.47 1.65 -12.10
C ASP A 121 -0.29 0.66 -12.19
N ALA A 122 -0.42 -0.53 -11.60
CA ALA A 122 0.63 -1.55 -11.64
C ALA A 122 0.35 -2.63 -12.67
N VAL A 123 1.44 -3.24 -13.16
CA VAL A 123 1.41 -4.47 -13.94
C VAL A 123 2.03 -5.58 -13.11
N LEU A 124 1.21 -6.52 -12.66
CA LEU A 124 1.61 -7.62 -11.78
C LEU A 124 1.46 -8.95 -12.53
N ASP A 125 2.47 -9.79 -12.47
CA ASP A 125 2.40 -11.12 -13.08
C ASP A 125 1.47 -12.03 -12.28
N ASP A 126 1.56 -11.98 -10.96
CA ASP A 126 0.70 -12.76 -10.07
C ASP A 126 0.51 -12.09 -8.69
N LEU A 127 -0.34 -12.68 -7.90
CA LEU A 127 -0.59 -12.31 -6.50
C LEU A 127 -0.12 -13.42 -5.52
N ALA A 128 0.69 -14.37 -5.99
CA ALA A 128 1.18 -15.49 -5.20
C ALA A 128 1.94 -15.11 -3.91
N PRO A 129 2.62 -13.95 -3.81
CA PRO A 129 3.21 -13.51 -2.56
C PRO A 129 2.20 -13.17 -1.46
N LEU A 130 0.92 -13.01 -1.79
CA LEU A 130 -0.14 -12.78 -0.81
C LEU A 130 -0.45 -14.09 -0.08
N VAL A 131 0.20 -14.31 1.05
CA VAL A 131 -0.03 -15.52 1.85
C VAL A 131 -1.31 -15.41 2.68
N PRO A 132 -2.02 -16.53 2.95
CA PRO A 132 -3.12 -16.54 3.89
C PRO A 132 -2.71 -16.00 5.27
N GLY A 133 -3.59 -15.27 5.91
CA GLY A 133 -3.31 -14.65 7.21
C GLY A 133 -4.60 -14.27 7.94
N PRO A 134 -4.58 -13.25 8.82
CA PRO A 134 -5.75 -12.85 9.59
C PRO A 134 -6.98 -12.62 8.72
N SER A 135 -8.15 -12.86 9.27
CA SER A 135 -9.42 -12.45 8.65
C SER A 135 -9.51 -10.92 8.62
N GLY A 136 -10.29 -10.38 7.71
CA GLY A 136 -10.53 -8.93 7.65
C GLY A 136 -9.63 -8.16 6.67
N ARG A 137 -8.86 -8.87 5.84
CA ARG A 137 -8.01 -8.23 4.82
C ARG A 137 -8.82 -7.60 3.71
N CYS A 138 -8.35 -6.44 3.28
CA CYS A 138 -8.92 -5.67 2.18
C CYS A 138 -7.88 -5.47 1.08
N ILE A 139 -8.29 -5.70 -0.16
CA ILE A 139 -7.48 -5.41 -1.34
C ILE A 139 -8.23 -4.41 -2.22
N CYS A 140 -7.54 -3.36 -2.65
CA CYS A 140 -8.00 -2.42 -3.64
C CYS A 140 -6.99 -2.37 -4.80
N LEU A 141 -7.44 -2.67 -6.01
CA LEU A 141 -6.65 -2.60 -7.23
C LEU A 141 -7.30 -1.59 -8.18
N SER A 142 -6.59 -0.53 -8.53
CA SER A 142 -7.07 0.54 -9.39
C SER A 142 -6.18 0.67 -10.64
N GLY A 143 -6.75 0.52 -11.83
CA GLY A 143 -5.98 0.58 -13.07
C GLY A 143 -4.91 -0.50 -13.22
N CYS A 144 -4.94 -1.54 -12.39
CA CYS A 144 -3.93 -2.59 -12.39
C CYS A 144 -4.21 -3.64 -13.45
N THR A 145 -3.14 -4.10 -14.11
CA THR A 145 -3.16 -5.33 -14.90
C THR A 145 -2.55 -6.46 -14.07
N VAL A 146 -3.34 -7.50 -13.77
CA VAL A 146 -2.86 -8.68 -13.05
C VAL A 146 -3.05 -9.90 -13.94
N ARG A 147 -1.98 -10.64 -14.24
CA ARG A 147 -2.05 -11.79 -15.15
C ARG A 147 -2.67 -13.01 -14.48
N ASP A 148 -2.25 -13.31 -13.24
CA ASP A 148 -2.79 -14.41 -12.46
C ASP A 148 -3.36 -13.94 -11.13
N ILE A 149 -4.64 -14.24 -10.89
CA ILE A 149 -5.36 -13.91 -9.65
C ILE A 149 -5.66 -15.13 -8.79
N SER A 150 -5.22 -16.34 -9.18
CA SER A 150 -5.56 -17.60 -8.52
C SER A 150 -5.21 -17.63 -7.02
N ALA A 151 -4.16 -16.92 -6.62
CA ALA A 151 -3.78 -16.79 -5.22
C ALA A 151 -4.89 -16.19 -4.33
N LEU A 152 -5.76 -15.35 -4.89
CA LEU A 152 -6.87 -14.74 -4.15
C LEU A 152 -7.91 -15.77 -3.69
N GLU A 153 -8.00 -16.92 -4.35
CA GLU A 153 -8.93 -17.99 -3.96
C GLU A 153 -8.64 -18.57 -2.56
N SER A 154 -7.37 -18.52 -2.15
CA SER A 154 -6.93 -19.00 -0.84
C SER A 154 -7.02 -17.95 0.28
N LEU A 155 -7.23 -16.68 -0.09
CA LEU A 155 -7.29 -15.57 0.87
C LEU A 155 -8.71 -15.44 1.44
N ARG A 156 -8.77 -15.14 2.73
CA ARG A 156 -10.03 -14.81 3.41
C ARG A 156 -10.22 -13.29 3.39
N LEU A 157 -10.52 -12.75 2.22
CA LEU A 157 -10.73 -11.31 2.07
C LEU A 157 -12.07 -10.90 2.69
N SER A 158 -12.06 -9.83 3.48
CA SER A 158 -13.30 -9.14 3.89
C SER A 158 -13.82 -8.30 2.72
N GLU A 159 -12.92 -7.70 1.96
CA GLU A 159 -13.31 -6.85 0.84
C GLU A 159 -12.29 -6.92 -0.31
N LEU A 160 -12.81 -6.97 -1.53
CA LEU A 160 -12.08 -6.79 -2.77
C LEU A 160 -12.71 -5.63 -3.56
N VAL A 161 -11.93 -4.58 -3.79
CA VAL A 161 -12.30 -3.43 -4.63
C VAL A 161 -11.46 -3.46 -5.89
N VAL A 162 -12.11 -3.39 -7.05
CA VAL A 162 -11.45 -3.34 -8.36
C VAL A 162 -11.97 -2.14 -9.13
N LEU A 163 -11.07 -1.22 -9.43
CA LEU A 163 -11.36 0.00 -10.18
C LEU A 163 -10.64 -0.08 -11.52
N MET A 164 -11.38 -0.11 -12.62
CA MET A 164 -10.82 -0.33 -13.95
C MET A 164 -11.24 0.77 -14.92
N PRO A 165 -10.43 1.06 -15.93
CA PRO A 165 -10.86 1.92 -17.04
C PRO A 165 -12.12 1.37 -17.71
N GLN A 166 -12.99 2.27 -18.17
CA GLN A 166 -14.22 1.91 -18.87
C GLN A 166 -13.92 1.01 -20.09
N GLY A 167 -14.66 -0.09 -20.21
CA GLY A 167 -14.49 -1.05 -21.28
C GLY A 167 -13.48 -2.17 -20.98
N SER A 168 -12.98 -2.28 -19.77
CA SER A 168 -12.18 -3.43 -19.35
C SER A 168 -12.98 -4.72 -19.43
N ARG A 169 -12.38 -5.77 -20.03
CA ARG A 169 -13.01 -7.09 -20.20
C ARG A 169 -12.86 -8.02 -19.00
N ASP A 170 -12.16 -7.59 -17.94
CA ASP A 170 -11.76 -8.47 -16.84
C ASP A 170 -12.80 -8.58 -15.70
N ARG A 171 -13.95 -7.91 -15.82
CA ARG A 171 -14.96 -7.85 -14.76
C ARG A 171 -15.39 -9.21 -14.23
N ASP A 172 -15.66 -10.16 -15.14
CA ASP A 172 -16.21 -11.47 -14.75
C ASP A 172 -15.16 -12.32 -14.03
N ARG A 173 -13.88 -12.17 -14.38
CA ARG A 173 -12.77 -12.83 -13.73
C ARG A 173 -12.68 -12.47 -12.25
N TRP A 174 -12.81 -11.18 -11.91
CA TRP A 174 -12.73 -10.72 -10.53
C TRP A 174 -13.90 -11.16 -9.66
N ARG A 175 -15.05 -11.41 -10.24
CA ARG A 175 -16.24 -11.89 -9.53
C ARG A 175 -16.11 -13.28 -8.95
N THR A 176 -15.18 -14.09 -9.44
CA THR A 176 -14.96 -15.46 -8.95
C THR A 176 -14.18 -15.50 -7.65
N VAL A 177 -13.54 -14.39 -7.24
CA VAL A 177 -12.75 -14.31 -6.02
C VAL A 177 -13.65 -14.39 -4.79
N PRO A 178 -13.44 -15.36 -3.87
CA PRO A 178 -14.22 -15.48 -2.67
C PRO A 178 -13.86 -14.35 -1.68
N CYS A 179 -14.81 -13.46 -1.41
CA CYS A 179 -14.64 -12.35 -0.46
C CYS A 179 -15.96 -11.99 0.21
N GLY A 180 -15.89 -11.32 1.37
CA GLY A 180 -17.07 -10.87 2.09
C GLY A 180 -17.84 -9.79 1.33
N ARG A 181 -17.12 -8.88 0.69
CA ARG A 181 -17.68 -7.80 -0.14
C ARG A 181 -16.87 -7.65 -1.42
N TYR A 182 -17.54 -7.61 -2.55
CA TYR A 182 -16.93 -7.31 -3.84
C TYR A 182 -17.49 -6.00 -4.38
N THR A 183 -16.60 -5.11 -4.81
CA THR A 183 -16.92 -3.83 -5.42
C THR A 183 -16.15 -3.68 -6.73
N TYR A 184 -16.84 -3.40 -7.82
CA TYR A 184 -16.23 -3.14 -9.12
C TYR A 184 -16.79 -1.84 -9.68
N HIS A 185 -15.90 -0.92 -9.99
CA HIS A 185 -16.23 0.35 -10.65
C HIS A 185 -15.42 0.55 -11.91
N GLU A 186 -16.08 1.11 -12.92
CA GLU A 186 -15.41 1.60 -14.11
C GLU A 186 -15.32 3.12 -14.06
N TYR A 187 -14.14 3.64 -14.38
CA TYR A 187 -13.92 5.08 -14.46
C TYR A 187 -13.56 5.50 -15.90
N LYS A 188 -13.90 6.74 -16.25
CA LYS A 188 -13.51 7.34 -17.54
C LYS A 188 -12.10 7.88 -17.42
N ILE A 189 -11.25 7.57 -18.41
CA ILE A 189 -9.92 8.14 -18.56
C ILE A 189 -10.05 9.54 -19.17
#